data_ce13edbc4836fe0a21cac06aa6fda9cf
#
_entry.id   ce13edbc4836fe0a21cac06aa6fda9cf
#
_cell.length_a   1.000
_cell.length_b   1.000
_cell.length_c   1.000
_cell.angle_alpha   90.00
_cell.angle_beta   90.00
_cell.angle_gamma   90.00
#
_symmetry.space_group_name_H-M   'P 1'
#
loop_
_entity.id
_entity.type
_entity.pdbx_description
1 polymer ?
#
loop_
_entity_poly.entity_id
_entity_poly.type
_entity_poly.pdbx_seq_one_letter_code
_entity_poly.pdbx_strand_id
1 'polypeptide(L)'
;PILLTFFILKTQETSLGIKHISNFYAMLGMLMAVIHANRVISRDFSHNTVSLFYNQQKNRMIYVLSNFLYAISVSIIYALNGIVLLVIVSKLGIPGDLGLDFIVAIVVNTILLVLFYFLLSYIFYLYKLKSGLVFGILVALLLFIPNILNTMMMNTSNDLFIKAIELLPFYSLPVFVASNTMSISQYLVVITTIILLYFFTLKKSKKYSF
;
A
#
# COMPACT_ATOMS: atom_id res chain seq x y z
N PRO A 1 11.08 13.86 -8.22
CA PRO A 1 11.61 13.44 -6.92
C PRO A 1 13.12 13.59 -6.86
N ILE A 2 13.88 13.07 -7.84
CA ILE A 2 15.36 13.09 -7.86
C ILE A 2 15.91 14.52 -7.80
N LEU A 3 15.36 15.47 -8.58
CA LEU A 3 15.77 16.87 -8.58
C LEU A 3 15.50 17.57 -7.24
N LEU A 4 14.35 17.27 -6.61
CA LEU A 4 13.99 17.83 -5.31
C LEU A 4 14.92 17.30 -4.20
N THR A 5 15.22 16.00 -4.24
CA THR A 5 16.18 15.36 -3.33
C THR A 5 17.58 15.96 -3.49
N PHE A 6 18.01 16.22 -4.74
CA PHE A 6 19.29 16.86 -5.03
C PHE A 6 19.35 18.30 -4.54
N PHE A 7 18.25 19.04 -4.63
CA PHE A 7 18.15 20.42 -4.14
C PHE A 7 18.20 20.48 -2.62
N ILE A 8 17.50 19.57 -1.93
CA ILE A 8 17.51 19.47 -0.47
C ILE A 8 18.90 19.05 0.04
N LEU A 9 19.58 18.12 -0.65
CA LEU A 9 20.96 17.72 -0.31
C LEU A 9 21.97 18.86 -0.42
N LYS A 10 21.74 19.82 -1.34
CA LYS A 10 22.65 20.93 -1.56
C LYS A 10 22.44 22.12 -0.60
N THR A 11 21.28 22.19 0.05
CA THR A 11 20.87 23.34 0.88
C THR A 11 20.87 23.09 2.39
N GLN A 12 21.02 21.84 2.84
CA GLN A 12 21.02 21.52 4.27
C GLN A 12 22.25 20.69 4.67
N GLU A 13 22.96 21.15 5.70
CA GLU A 13 24.04 20.42 6.39
C GLU A 13 23.57 19.17 7.17
N THR A 14 22.31 18.76 7.01
CA THR A 14 21.78 17.54 7.64
C THR A 14 22.19 16.31 6.85
N SER A 15 22.82 15.34 7.49
CA SER A 15 23.23 14.05 6.94
C SER A 15 21.99 13.22 6.52
N LEU A 16 21.47 13.47 5.30
CA LEU A 16 20.41 12.68 4.72
C LEU A 16 20.94 11.29 4.39
N GLY A 17 20.47 10.28 5.11
CA GLY A 17 20.78 8.88 4.85
C GLY A 17 19.77 8.21 3.89
N ILE A 18 20.16 7.04 3.38
CA ILE A 18 19.33 6.20 2.49
C ILE A 18 17.92 5.97 3.07
N LYS A 19 17.77 5.79 4.40
CA LYS A 19 16.47 5.63 5.06
C LYS A 19 15.52 6.82 4.85
N HIS A 20 16.04 8.05 4.87
CA HIS A 20 15.21 9.25 4.63
C HIS A 20 14.68 9.29 3.19
N ILE A 21 15.53 8.91 2.23
CA ILE A 21 15.16 8.84 0.81
C ILE A 21 14.14 7.71 0.58
N SER A 22 14.35 6.56 1.23
CA SER A 22 13.41 5.45 1.20
C SER A 22 12.03 5.87 1.73
N ASN A 23 11.98 6.56 2.87
CA ASN A 23 10.74 7.06 3.46
C ASN A 23 10.01 8.04 2.51
N PHE A 24 10.76 8.96 1.91
CA PHE A 24 10.19 9.91 0.96
C PHE A 24 9.67 9.23 -0.31
N TYR A 25 10.44 8.28 -0.85
CA TYR A 25 9.99 7.46 -1.98
C TYR A 25 8.74 6.67 -1.62
N ALA A 26 8.73 6.01 -0.47
CA ALA A 26 7.62 5.20 -0.03
C ALA A 26 6.34 6.03 0.10
N MET A 27 6.40 7.22 0.71
CA MET A 27 5.25 8.10 0.88
C MET A 27 4.56 8.43 -0.46
N LEU A 28 5.33 8.80 -1.48
CA LEU A 28 4.79 9.10 -2.81
C LEU A 28 4.52 7.83 -3.61
N GLY A 29 5.44 6.86 -3.56
CA GLY A 29 5.36 5.62 -4.31
C GLY A 29 4.20 4.74 -3.87
N MET A 30 3.93 4.62 -2.56
CA MET A 30 2.79 3.83 -2.07
C MET A 30 1.45 4.41 -2.52
N LEU A 31 1.30 5.75 -2.47
CA LEU A 31 0.08 6.40 -2.95
C LEU A 31 -0.13 6.13 -4.44
N MET A 32 0.92 6.33 -5.25
CA MET A 32 0.85 6.08 -6.70
C MET A 32 0.62 4.60 -7.01
N ALA A 33 1.25 3.67 -6.28
CA ALA A 33 1.06 2.24 -6.47
C ALA A 33 -0.39 1.82 -6.17
N VAL A 34 -0.97 2.31 -5.08
CA VAL A 34 -2.38 2.05 -4.73
C VAL A 34 -3.32 2.63 -5.79
N ILE A 35 -3.10 3.87 -6.24
CA ILE A 35 -3.92 4.50 -7.30
C ILE A 35 -3.83 3.67 -8.59
N HIS A 36 -2.62 3.29 -8.99
CA HIS A 36 -2.39 2.55 -10.23
C HIS A 36 -3.01 1.15 -10.18
N ALA A 37 -2.84 0.42 -9.08
CA ALA A 37 -3.45 -0.89 -8.88
C ALA A 37 -4.99 -0.84 -8.98
N ASN A 38 -5.60 0.27 -8.53
CA ASN A 38 -7.05 0.46 -8.57
C ASN A 38 -7.59 1.02 -9.90
N ARG A 39 -6.72 1.45 -10.82
CA ARG A 39 -7.12 2.14 -12.05
C ARG A 39 -8.11 1.34 -12.91
N VAL A 40 -7.85 0.05 -13.10
CA VAL A 40 -8.69 -0.83 -13.93
C VAL A 40 -10.07 -0.99 -13.31
N ILE A 41 -10.13 -1.36 -12.04
CA ILE A 41 -11.40 -1.55 -11.33
C ILE A 41 -12.19 -0.25 -11.27
N SER A 42 -11.53 0.85 -10.91
CA SER A 42 -12.16 2.17 -10.87
C SER A 42 -12.83 2.54 -12.18
N ARG A 43 -12.11 2.34 -13.29
CA ARG A 43 -12.65 2.60 -14.63
C ARG A 43 -13.82 1.70 -14.95
N ASP A 44 -13.68 0.41 -14.72
CA ASP A 44 -14.68 -0.58 -15.10
C ASP A 44 -16.00 -0.42 -14.31
N PHE A 45 -15.91 -0.07 -13.02
CA PHE A 45 -17.10 0.25 -12.24
C PHE A 45 -17.69 1.61 -12.58
N SER A 46 -16.87 2.63 -12.88
CA SER A 46 -17.36 3.97 -13.24
C SER A 46 -18.09 4.01 -14.59
N HIS A 47 -17.65 3.19 -15.55
CA HIS A 47 -18.26 3.09 -16.87
C HIS A 47 -19.25 1.92 -17.03
N ASN A 48 -19.57 1.22 -15.95
CA ASN A 48 -20.42 0.01 -15.93
C ASN A 48 -19.92 -1.12 -16.86
N THR A 49 -18.68 -1.08 -17.33
CA THR A 49 -18.10 -2.14 -18.17
C THR A 49 -17.90 -3.44 -17.40
N VAL A 50 -17.88 -3.37 -16.08
CA VAL A 50 -17.87 -4.56 -15.22
C VAL A 50 -19.09 -5.48 -15.49
N SER A 51 -20.21 -4.98 -15.97
CA SER A 51 -21.41 -5.77 -16.34
C SER A 51 -21.10 -6.82 -17.39
N LEU A 52 -20.17 -6.54 -18.31
CA LEU A 52 -19.74 -7.46 -19.36
C LEU A 52 -19.05 -8.72 -18.80
N PHE A 53 -18.34 -8.57 -17.67
CA PHE A 53 -17.63 -9.66 -17.02
C PHE A 53 -18.47 -10.35 -15.94
N TYR A 54 -19.47 -9.67 -15.40
CA TYR A 54 -20.30 -10.15 -14.28
C TYR A 54 -21.55 -10.91 -14.73
N ASN A 55 -21.63 -11.31 -15.99
CA ASN A 55 -22.75 -12.07 -16.54
C ASN A 55 -22.89 -13.48 -15.91
N GLN A 56 -21.77 -14.13 -15.59
CA GLN A 56 -21.73 -15.45 -14.96
C GLN A 56 -20.89 -15.45 -13.70
N GLN A 57 -21.25 -16.32 -12.73
CA GLN A 57 -20.54 -16.43 -11.47
C GLN A 57 -19.05 -16.81 -11.63
N LYS A 58 -18.75 -17.69 -12.59
CA LYS A 58 -17.36 -18.07 -12.93
C LYS A 58 -16.55 -16.88 -13.40
N ASN A 59 -17.11 -16.08 -14.28
CA ASN A 59 -16.44 -14.89 -14.85
C ASN A 59 -16.15 -13.85 -13.76
N ARG A 60 -17.05 -13.68 -12.79
CA ARG A 60 -16.85 -12.78 -11.64
C ARG A 60 -15.61 -13.17 -10.83
N MET A 61 -15.44 -14.48 -10.56
CA MET A 61 -14.28 -14.97 -9.83
C MET A 61 -12.98 -14.77 -10.61
N ILE A 62 -13.00 -15.05 -11.92
CA ILE A 62 -11.85 -14.82 -12.81
C ILE A 62 -11.50 -13.33 -12.85
N TYR A 63 -12.49 -12.46 -12.95
CA TYR A 63 -12.28 -11.01 -12.95
C TYR A 63 -11.62 -10.52 -11.65
N VAL A 64 -12.09 -11.00 -10.47
CA VAL A 64 -11.46 -10.68 -9.17
C VAL A 64 -10.02 -11.16 -9.14
N LEU A 65 -9.76 -12.40 -9.56
CA LEU A 65 -8.41 -12.98 -9.57
C LEU A 65 -7.47 -12.23 -10.53
N SER A 66 -7.93 -11.92 -11.74
CA SER A 66 -7.13 -11.18 -12.74
C SER A 66 -6.71 -9.80 -12.23
N ASN A 67 -7.65 -9.07 -11.61
CA ASN A 67 -7.34 -7.76 -11.04
C ASN A 67 -6.45 -7.85 -9.80
N PHE A 68 -6.57 -8.93 -9.02
CA PHE A 68 -5.66 -9.20 -7.90
C PHE A 68 -4.23 -9.47 -8.39
N LEU A 69 -4.06 -10.28 -9.44
CA LEU A 69 -2.75 -10.52 -10.06
C LEU A 69 -2.18 -9.24 -10.69
N TYR A 70 -3.03 -8.41 -11.29
CA TYR A 70 -2.62 -7.10 -11.79
C TYR A 70 -2.10 -6.20 -10.65
N ALA A 71 -2.78 -6.17 -9.51
CA ALA A 71 -2.32 -5.41 -8.34
C ALA A 71 -0.96 -5.91 -7.82
N ILE A 72 -0.71 -7.23 -7.81
CA ILE A 72 0.62 -7.80 -7.50
C ILE A 72 1.67 -7.30 -8.49
N SER A 73 1.39 -7.34 -9.79
CA SER A 73 2.33 -6.90 -10.83
C SER A 73 2.68 -5.42 -10.67
N VAL A 74 1.68 -4.57 -10.41
CA VAL A 74 1.89 -3.14 -10.15
C VAL A 74 2.76 -2.95 -8.91
N SER A 75 2.49 -3.65 -7.81
CA SER A 75 3.27 -3.53 -6.57
C SER A 75 4.73 -3.92 -6.76
N ILE A 76 5.01 -4.98 -7.51
CA ILE A 76 6.39 -5.41 -7.85
C ILE A 76 7.11 -4.32 -8.65
N ILE A 77 6.46 -3.74 -9.66
CA ILE A 77 7.05 -2.66 -10.47
C ILE A 77 7.43 -1.46 -9.58
N TYR A 78 6.55 -1.05 -8.67
CA TYR A 78 6.83 0.06 -7.77
C TYR A 78 7.94 -0.28 -6.76
N ALA A 79 7.96 -1.50 -6.23
CA ALA A 79 9.04 -1.96 -5.35
C ALA A 79 10.41 -1.95 -6.07
N LEU A 80 10.46 -2.48 -7.29
CA LEU A 80 11.68 -2.48 -8.12
C LEU A 80 12.16 -1.06 -8.44
N ASN A 81 11.25 -0.15 -8.81
CA ASN A 81 11.61 1.25 -9.03
C ASN A 81 12.19 1.90 -7.77
N GLY A 82 11.67 1.58 -6.60
CA GLY A 82 12.22 2.04 -5.31
C GLY A 82 13.64 1.52 -5.08
N ILE A 83 13.86 0.23 -5.30
CA ILE A 83 15.19 -0.38 -5.16
C ILE A 83 16.19 0.25 -6.13
N VAL A 84 15.82 0.43 -7.40
CA VAL A 84 16.69 1.08 -8.40
C VAL A 84 17.07 2.49 -7.94
N LEU A 85 16.11 3.28 -7.46
CA LEU A 85 16.36 4.61 -6.91
C LEU A 85 17.38 4.55 -5.75
N LEU A 86 17.18 3.64 -4.81
CA LEU A 86 18.06 3.51 -3.63
C LEU A 86 19.48 3.05 -4.00
N VAL A 87 19.61 2.15 -4.97
CA VAL A 87 20.92 1.73 -5.50
C VAL A 87 21.64 2.91 -6.16
N ILE A 88 20.94 3.72 -6.95
CA ILE A 88 21.54 4.93 -7.57
C ILE A 88 22.02 5.89 -6.48
N VAL A 89 21.19 6.14 -5.48
CA VAL A 89 21.48 7.06 -4.37
C VAL A 89 22.68 6.57 -3.53
N SER A 90 22.76 5.26 -3.27
CA SER A 90 23.92 4.64 -2.59
C SER A 90 25.21 4.83 -3.38
N LYS A 91 25.15 4.66 -4.71
CA LYS A 91 26.33 4.89 -5.58
C LYS A 91 26.75 6.36 -5.66
N LEU A 92 25.85 7.29 -5.37
CA LEU A 92 26.16 8.72 -5.26
C LEU A 92 26.80 9.11 -3.92
N GLY A 93 27.11 8.14 -3.05
CA GLY A 93 27.83 8.35 -1.79
C GLY A 93 26.93 8.78 -0.64
N ILE A 94 25.59 8.63 -0.74
CA ILE A 94 24.70 8.93 0.38
C ILE A 94 24.85 7.83 1.45
N PRO A 95 25.06 8.20 2.73
CA PRO A 95 25.34 7.23 3.79
C PRO A 95 24.11 6.35 4.10
N GLY A 96 24.38 5.07 4.34
CA GLY A 96 23.39 4.06 4.74
C GLY A 96 23.66 2.71 4.09
N ASP A 97 23.12 1.66 4.72
CA ASP A 97 23.28 0.28 4.25
C ASP A 97 22.04 -0.20 3.50
N LEU A 98 22.27 -0.82 2.34
CA LEU A 98 21.27 -1.51 1.51
C LEU A 98 21.41 -3.02 1.70
N GLY A 99 21.29 -3.49 2.96
CA GLY A 99 21.31 -4.93 3.23
C GLY A 99 20.16 -5.68 2.55
N LEU A 100 20.35 -6.99 2.33
CA LEU A 100 19.33 -7.84 1.73
C LEU A 100 18.00 -7.79 2.49
N ASP A 101 18.06 -7.77 3.81
CA ASP A 101 16.86 -7.71 4.67
C ASP A 101 16.05 -6.43 4.41
N PHE A 102 16.73 -5.31 4.21
CA PHE A 102 16.11 -4.03 3.88
C PHE A 102 15.42 -4.07 2.50
N ILE A 103 16.09 -4.65 1.49
CA ILE A 103 15.53 -4.79 0.14
C ILE A 103 14.31 -5.72 0.15
N VAL A 104 14.41 -6.87 0.83
CA VAL A 104 13.29 -7.83 0.96
C VAL A 104 12.11 -7.18 1.67
N ALA A 105 12.37 -6.44 2.76
CA ALA A 105 11.32 -5.73 3.50
C ALA A 105 10.58 -4.72 2.61
N ILE A 106 11.28 -3.91 1.82
CA ILE A 106 10.65 -2.97 0.88
C ILE A 106 9.73 -3.70 -0.11
N VAL A 107 10.20 -4.80 -0.70
CA VAL A 107 9.41 -5.57 -1.68
C VAL A 107 8.17 -6.15 -1.03
N VAL A 108 8.33 -6.88 0.07
CA VAL A 108 7.23 -7.56 0.75
C VAL A 108 6.22 -6.55 1.28
N ASN A 109 6.68 -5.49 1.97
CA ASN A 109 5.79 -4.49 2.56
C ASN A 109 5.03 -3.71 1.47
N THR A 110 5.67 -3.39 0.34
CA THR A 110 4.99 -2.73 -0.79
C THR A 110 3.90 -3.63 -1.38
N ILE A 111 4.18 -4.92 -1.58
CA ILE A 111 3.17 -5.87 -2.08
C ILE A 111 2.00 -5.97 -1.11
N LEU A 112 2.25 -6.18 0.17
CA LEU A 112 1.20 -6.30 1.18
C LEU A 112 0.35 -5.03 1.29
N LEU A 113 0.99 -3.85 1.27
CA LEU A 113 0.30 -2.57 1.31
C LEU A 113 -0.64 -2.41 0.10
N VAL A 114 -0.12 -2.61 -1.11
CA VAL A 114 -0.92 -2.44 -2.32
C VAL A 114 -2.09 -3.42 -2.34
N LEU A 115 -1.88 -4.69 -1.99
CA LEU A 115 -2.94 -5.69 -1.96
C LEU A 115 -4.02 -5.37 -0.92
N PHE A 116 -3.63 -4.92 0.25
CA PHE A 116 -4.57 -4.53 1.30
C PHE A 116 -5.49 -3.39 0.84
N TYR A 117 -4.91 -2.28 0.34
CA TYR A 117 -5.70 -1.14 -0.12
C TYR A 117 -6.47 -1.42 -1.41
N PHE A 118 -5.93 -2.27 -2.29
CA PHE A 118 -6.63 -2.77 -3.47
C PHE A 118 -7.91 -3.52 -3.09
N LEU A 119 -7.84 -4.48 -2.16
CA LEU A 119 -9.01 -5.24 -1.73
C LEU A 119 -10.05 -4.37 -1.01
N LEU A 120 -9.61 -3.41 -0.19
CA LEU A 120 -10.51 -2.44 0.43
C LEU A 120 -11.27 -1.62 -0.63
N SER A 121 -10.57 -1.09 -1.63
CA SER A 121 -11.21 -0.32 -2.69
C SER A 121 -12.17 -1.18 -3.50
N TYR A 122 -11.80 -2.42 -3.78
CA TYR A 122 -12.68 -3.36 -4.48
C TYR A 122 -13.99 -3.57 -3.72
N ILE A 123 -13.90 -3.77 -2.41
CA ILE A 123 -15.09 -3.89 -1.53
C ILE A 123 -15.94 -2.63 -1.63
N PHE A 124 -15.36 -1.42 -1.58
CA PHE A 124 -16.09 -0.17 -1.72
C PHE A 124 -16.84 -0.07 -3.06
N TYR A 125 -16.21 -0.49 -4.16
CA TYR A 125 -16.91 -0.57 -5.46
C TYR A 125 -18.05 -1.59 -5.46
N LEU A 126 -17.90 -2.73 -4.80
CA LEU A 126 -19.00 -3.70 -4.64
C LEU A 126 -20.16 -3.17 -3.77
N TYR A 127 -19.92 -2.14 -2.97
CA TYR A 127 -20.96 -1.36 -2.27
C TYR A 127 -21.47 -0.15 -3.08
N LYS A 128 -21.13 -0.07 -4.38
CA LYS A 128 -21.57 0.98 -5.32
C LYS A 128 -21.11 2.38 -4.93
N LEU A 129 -20.01 2.51 -4.20
CA LEU A 129 -19.40 3.81 -3.93
C LEU A 129 -18.81 4.41 -5.20
N LYS A 130 -18.99 5.72 -5.39
CA LYS A 130 -18.46 6.46 -6.54
C LYS A 130 -16.92 6.50 -6.48
N SER A 131 -16.27 6.42 -7.64
CA SER A 131 -14.80 6.38 -7.77
C SER A 131 -14.09 7.52 -7.02
N GLY A 132 -14.59 8.76 -7.12
CA GLY A 132 -14.01 9.89 -6.40
C GLY A 132 -14.08 9.74 -4.86
N LEU A 133 -15.18 9.17 -4.34
CA LEU A 133 -15.32 8.90 -2.91
C LEU A 133 -14.36 7.78 -2.47
N VAL A 134 -14.27 6.70 -3.24
CA VAL A 134 -13.32 5.60 -2.96
C VAL A 134 -11.90 6.14 -2.91
N PHE A 135 -11.51 6.94 -3.90
CA PHE A 135 -10.19 7.57 -3.93
C PHE A 135 -9.95 8.44 -2.68
N GLY A 136 -10.89 9.32 -2.32
CA GLY A 136 -10.78 10.16 -1.14
C GLY A 136 -10.63 9.35 0.15
N ILE A 137 -11.41 8.27 0.31
CA ILE A 137 -11.29 7.36 1.47
C ILE A 137 -9.90 6.68 1.49
N LEU A 138 -9.41 6.17 0.36
CA LEU A 138 -8.08 5.53 0.31
C LEU A 138 -6.96 6.50 0.69
N VAL A 139 -7.00 7.73 0.18
CA VAL A 139 -6.02 8.78 0.53
C VAL A 139 -6.10 9.10 2.03
N ALA A 140 -7.31 9.23 2.57
CA ALA A 140 -7.51 9.49 3.99
C ALA A 140 -6.95 8.34 4.86
N LEU A 141 -7.27 7.10 4.52
CA LEU A 141 -6.79 5.92 5.24
C LEU A 141 -5.26 5.75 5.16
N LEU A 142 -4.67 6.10 4.01
CA LEU A 142 -3.24 5.92 3.77
C LEU A 142 -2.38 7.01 4.43
N LEU A 143 -2.82 8.27 4.37
CA LEU A 143 -2.01 9.40 4.81
C LEU A 143 -2.40 9.94 6.19
N PHE A 144 -3.69 9.97 6.53
CA PHE A 144 -4.14 10.61 7.77
C PHE A 144 -4.27 9.62 8.94
N ILE A 145 -4.80 8.41 8.69
CA ILE A 145 -5.02 7.45 9.76
C ILE A 145 -3.72 7.05 10.48
N PRO A 146 -2.59 6.75 9.81
CA PRO A 146 -1.33 6.46 10.52
C PRO A 146 -0.88 7.60 11.42
N ASN A 147 -1.02 8.85 10.99
CA ASN A 147 -0.64 10.02 11.79
C ASN A 147 -1.54 10.20 13.02
N ILE A 148 -2.86 10.00 12.86
CA ILE A 148 -3.81 10.04 13.98
C ILE A 148 -3.48 8.95 15.00
N LEU A 149 -3.28 7.71 14.54
CA LEU A 149 -2.94 6.59 15.40
C LEU A 149 -1.60 6.80 16.12
N ASN A 150 -0.60 7.35 15.43
CA ASN A 150 0.68 7.70 16.04
C ASN A 150 0.52 8.76 17.15
N THR A 151 -0.29 9.79 16.92
CA THR A 151 -0.61 10.80 17.94
C THR A 151 -1.33 10.17 19.14
N MET A 152 -2.23 9.23 18.92
CA MET A 152 -2.91 8.50 20.00
C MET A 152 -1.94 7.67 20.84
N MET A 153 -0.97 7.00 20.19
CA MET A 153 0.08 6.25 20.90
C MET A 153 0.98 7.15 21.74
N MET A 154 1.36 8.32 21.22
CA MET A 154 2.19 9.27 21.95
C MET A 154 1.51 9.84 23.21
N ASN A 155 0.18 9.91 23.21
CA ASN A 155 -0.62 10.46 24.31
C ASN A 155 -1.12 9.40 25.30
N THR A 156 -0.72 8.13 25.17
CA THR A 156 -1.13 7.06 26.09
C THR A 156 0.08 6.36 26.69
N SER A 157 -0.05 5.93 27.93
CA SER A 157 0.92 5.06 28.63
C SER A 157 0.48 3.60 28.68
N ASN A 158 -0.61 3.24 27.99
CA ASN A 158 -1.13 1.88 28.01
C ASN A 158 -0.45 1.02 26.93
N ASP A 159 0.47 0.16 27.34
CA ASP A 159 1.25 -0.73 26.47
C ASP A 159 0.40 -1.66 25.64
N LEU A 160 -0.73 -2.16 26.16
CA LEU A 160 -1.64 -3.03 25.43
C LEU A 160 -2.33 -2.27 24.26
N PHE A 161 -2.69 -1.02 24.51
CA PHE A 161 -3.28 -0.17 23.50
C PHE A 161 -2.27 0.16 22.38
N ILE A 162 -1.03 0.49 22.75
CA ILE A 162 0.06 0.74 21.79
C ILE A 162 0.28 -0.49 20.92
N LYS A 163 0.46 -1.68 21.52
CA LYS A 163 0.63 -2.93 20.77
C LYS A 163 -0.56 -3.25 19.86
N ALA A 164 -1.78 -2.97 20.30
CA ALA A 164 -2.97 -3.17 19.46
C ALA A 164 -2.95 -2.27 18.22
N ILE A 165 -2.57 -0.99 18.35
CA ILE A 165 -2.43 -0.06 17.22
C ILE A 165 -1.32 -0.53 16.27
N GLU A 166 -0.16 -0.93 16.81
CA GLU A 166 0.98 -1.41 16.00
C GLU A 166 0.63 -2.64 15.14
N LEU A 167 -0.33 -3.47 15.57
CA LEU A 167 -0.81 -4.63 14.83
C LEU A 167 -1.82 -4.27 13.73
N LEU A 168 -2.43 -3.07 13.76
CA LEU A 168 -3.41 -2.69 12.76
C LEU A 168 -2.78 -2.51 11.38
N PRO A 169 -3.29 -3.17 10.31
CA PRO A 169 -2.76 -3.01 8.94
C PRO A 169 -2.79 -1.56 8.43
N PHE A 170 -3.75 -0.74 8.89
CA PHE A 170 -3.85 0.69 8.57
C PHE A 170 -2.71 1.53 9.16
N TYR A 171 -2.06 1.04 10.21
CA TYR A 171 -0.91 1.67 10.84
C TYR A 171 0.39 1.02 10.34
N SER A 172 0.51 -0.30 10.54
CA SER A 172 1.76 -1.02 10.27
C SER A 172 2.22 -0.91 8.81
N LEU A 173 1.32 -1.10 7.84
CA LEU A 173 1.70 -1.08 6.43
C LEU A 173 2.24 0.28 5.97
N PRO A 174 1.56 1.42 6.17
CA PRO A 174 2.10 2.71 5.74
C PRO A 174 3.37 3.13 6.48
N VAL A 175 3.49 2.80 7.77
CA VAL A 175 4.63 3.20 8.60
C VAL A 175 5.89 2.38 8.28
N PHE A 176 5.74 1.07 8.06
CA PHE A 176 6.89 0.18 7.86
C PHE A 176 7.25 -0.08 6.39
N VAL A 177 6.48 0.44 5.42
CA VAL A 177 6.72 0.18 3.98
C VAL A 177 8.11 0.62 3.52
N ALA A 178 8.68 1.64 4.14
CA ALA A 178 9.85 2.33 3.63
C ALA A 178 11.21 1.80 4.10
N SER A 179 11.31 1.31 5.33
CA SER A 179 12.65 1.17 5.93
C SER A 179 12.77 0.19 7.07
N ASN A 180 11.67 -0.38 7.54
CA ASN A 180 11.70 -1.24 8.71
C ASN A 180 11.09 -2.61 8.41
N THR A 181 11.70 -3.64 8.98
CA THR A 181 11.09 -4.96 9.03
C THR A 181 9.95 -4.95 10.03
N MET A 182 8.77 -5.36 9.60
CA MET A 182 7.67 -5.64 10.52
C MET A 182 7.99 -6.85 11.39
N SER A 183 7.46 -6.90 12.59
CA SER A 183 7.52 -8.09 13.43
C SER A 183 6.72 -9.24 12.81
N ILE A 184 7.04 -10.47 13.18
CA ILE A 184 6.32 -11.67 12.69
C ILE A 184 4.82 -11.56 12.98
N SER A 185 4.44 -11.05 14.15
CA SER A 185 3.04 -10.85 14.53
C SER A 185 2.33 -9.85 13.60
N GLN A 186 2.99 -8.76 13.22
CA GLN A 186 2.44 -7.78 12.27
C GLN A 186 2.24 -8.40 10.89
N TYR A 187 3.23 -9.15 10.37
CA TYR A 187 3.08 -9.88 9.10
C TYR A 187 1.92 -10.86 9.14
N LEU A 188 1.78 -11.65 10.21
CA LEU A 188 0.68 -12.61 10.35
C LEU A 188 -0.68 -11.93 10.34
N VAL A 189 -0.84 -10.83 11.08
CA VAL A 189 -2.10 -10.06 11.12
C VAL A 189 -2.42 -9.47 9.74
N VAL A 190 -1.43 -8.87 9.07
CA VAL A 190 -1.61 -8.29 7.72
C VAL A 190 -2.01 -9.34 6.71
N ILE A 191 -1.26 -10.46 6.64
CA ILE A 191 -1.54 -11.55 5.68
C ILE A 191 -2.92 -12.16 5.95
N THR A 192 -3.25 -12.44 7.21
CA THR A 192 -4.57 -12.96 7.59
C THR A 192 -5.67 -12.00 7.17
N THR A 193 -5.49 -10.70 7.39
CA THR A 193 -6.47 -9.67 6.99
C THR A 193 -6.63 -9.62 5.47
N ILE A 194 -5.55 -9.67 4.69
CA ILE A 194 -5.60 -9.72 3.22
C ILE A 194 -6.37 -10.97 2.74
N ILE A 195 -6.09 -12.12 3.32
CA ILE A 195 -6.80 -13.38 2.99
C ILE A 195 -8.30 -13.24 3.28
N LEU A 196 -8.67 -12.72 4.44
CA LEU A 196 -10.08 -12.51 4.82
C LEU A 196 -10.76 -11.51 3.87
N LEU A 197 -10.11 -10.38 3.54
CA LEU A 197 -10.62 -9.40 2.59
C LEU A 197 -10.80 -10.01 1.18
N TYR A 198 -9.86 -10.84 0.74
CA TYR A 198 -9.94 -11.53 -0.55
C TYR A 198 -11.15 -12.48 -0.61
N PHE A 199 -11.32 -13.33 0.39
CA PHE A 199 -12.49 -14.23 0.45
C PHE A 199 -13.81 -13.44 0.58
N PHE A 200 -13.82 -12.37 1.35
CA PHE A 200 -15.00 -11.48 1.45
C PHE A 200 -15.32 -10.85 0.08
N THR A 201 -14.31 -10.35 -0.63
CA THR A 201 -14.46 -9.80 -1.98
C THR A 201 -15.03 -10.83 -2.95
N LEU A 202 -14.51 -12.07 -2.94
CA LEU A 202 -15.05 -13.17 -3.75
C LEU A 202 -16.52 -13.46 -3.43
N LYS A 203 -16.84 -13.58 -2.14
CA LYS A 203 -18.22 -13.87 -1.68
C LYS A 203 -19.18 -12.75 -2.07
N LYS A 204 -18.79 -11.50 -1.88
CA LYS A 204 -19.62 -10.33 -2.23
C LYS A 204 -19.76 -10.16 -3.74
N SER A 205 -18.68 -10.39 -4.49
CA SER A 205 -18.67 -10.36 -5.97
C SER A 205 -19.67 -11.36 -6.57
N LYS A 206 -19.76 -12.58 -6.02
CA LYS A 206 -20.74 -13.59 -6.46
C LYS A 206 -22.19 -13.10 -6.36
N LYS A 207 -22.50 -12.28 -5.35
CA LYS A 207 -23.85 -11.76 -5.04
C LYS A 207 -24.10 -10.36 -5.63
N TYR A 208 -23.11 -9.79 -6.31
CA TYR A 208 -23.25 -8.43 -6.84
C TYR A 208 -24.32 -8.39 -7.95
N SER A 209 -25.23 -7.42 -7.86
CA SER A 209 -26.25 -7.10 -8.87
C SER A 209 -26.09 -5.64 -9.31
N PHE A 210 -26.29 -5.41 -10.60
CA PHE A 210 -26.27 -4.06 -11.18
C PHE A 210 -27.52 -3.27 -10.84
#